data_eaeadafcec89b4dea53b18d017c63bf6
#
_entry.id   eaeadafcec89b4dea53b18d017c63bf6
#
_cell.length_a   1.000
_cell.length_b   1.000
_cell.length_c   1.000
_cell.angle_alpha   90.00
_cell.angle_beta   90.00
_cell.angle_gamma   90.00
#
_symmetry.space_group_name_H-M   'P 1'
#
loop_
_entity.id
_entity.type
_entity.pdbx_description
1 polymer ?
#
loop_
_entity_poly.entity_id
_entity_poly.type
_entity_poly.pdbx_seq_one_letter_code
_entity_poly.pdbx_strand_id
1 'polypeptide(L)'
;VEKAIPTEQKSASVEHISHWLKKYQDKYAVGQCSCRTQQRVRGEGTGDIEGELCIGVGDMADFLVQTGRGHYVELDEVLELLERAEKMGYVHQITNIDGEDKIFAICNCAVGVCNALRTSQLFNTPNMSRSAYRAHVTKENCVACGRCVEYCPTGAAKLGQKLCTKNGEITYPKQELPD
;
A
#
# COMPACT_ATOMS: atom_id res chain seq x y z
N VAL A 1 7.03 21.89 -15.15
CA VAL A 1 8.25 21.28 -15.71
C VAL A 1 8.42 19.92 -15.06
N GLU A 2 7.82 18.90 -15.65
CA GLU A 2 7.99 17.52 -15.20
C GLU A 2 9.29 16.98 -15.80
N LYS A 3 10.39 17.13 -15.08
CA LYS A 3 11.53 16.29 -15.30
C LYS A 3 11.27 14.98 -14.58
N ALA A 4 11.00 13.93 -15.32
CA ALA A 4 11.09 12.58 -14.81
C ALA A 4 12.49 12.40 -14.22
N ILE A 5 12.57 12.14 -12.92
CA ILE A 5 13.84 11.77 -12.29
C ILE A 5 14.18 10.39 -12.85
N PRO A 6 15.32 10.24 -13.55
CA PRO A 6 15.71 8.92 -14.01
C PRO A 6 15.94 8.04 -12.79
N THR A 7 15.04 7.11 -12.57
CA THR A 7 15.21 6.07 -11.56
C THR A 7 16.22 5.09 -12.10
N GLU A 8 17.39 5.05 -11.48
CA GLU A 8 18.36 4.00 -11.78
C GLU A 8 17.70 2.62 -11.51
N GLN A 9 18.04 1.64 -12.33
CA GLN A 9 17.53 0.27 -12.22
C GLN A 9 17.67 -0.36 -10.81
N LYS A 10 18.55 0.16 -9.98
CA LYS A 10 18.74 -0.24 -8.59
C LYS A 10 17.56 0.12 -7.69
N SER A 11 16.98 1.31 -7.83
CA SER A 11 15.85 1.71 -7.01
C SER A 11 14.60 0.91 -7.31
N ALA A 12 14.38 0.52 -8.57
CA ALA A 12 13.25 -0.31 -8.96
C ALA A 12 13.26 -1.70 -8.28
N SER A 13 14.41 -2.32 -8.09
CA SER A 13 14.49 -3.64 -7.44
C SER A 13 14.18 -3.58 -5.95
N VAL A 14 14.56 -2.49 -5.28
CA VAL A 14 14.33 -2.28 -3.83
C VAL A 14 12.83 -2.07 -3.52
N GLU A 15 12.06 -1.58 -4.47
CA GLU A 15 10.61 -1.42 -4.31
C GLU A 15 9.82 -2.71 -4.58
N HIS A 16 10.45 -3.76 -5.08
CA HIS A 16 9.80 -5.04 -5.33
C HIS A 16 9.84 -5.94 -4.11
N ILE A 17 8.70 -6.37 -3.62
CA ILE A 17 8.59 -7.33 -2.51
C ILE A 17 9.40 -8.60 -2.80
N SER A 18 9.37 -9.08 -4.04
CA SER A 18 10.12 -10.27 -4.47
C SER A 18 11.64 -10.15 -4.27
N HIS A 19 12.20 -8.95 -4.37
CA HIS A 19 13.61 -8.70 -4.06
C HIS A 19 13.92 -9.02 -2.59
N TRP A 20 13.07 -8.52 -1.70
CA TRP A 20 13.25 -8.70 -0.27
C TRP A 20 12.99 -10.12 0.21
N LEU A 21 11.97 -10.78 -0.37
CA LEU A 21 11.71 -12.18 -0.08
C LEU A 21 12.88 -13.07 -0.48
N LYS A 22 13.53 -12.80 -1.62
CA LYS A 22 14.76 -13.51 -2.02
C LYS A 22 15.94 -13.20 -1.11
N LYS A 23 16.09 -11.95 -0.66
CA LYS A 23 17.20 -11.53 0.20
C LYS A 23 17.13 -12.16 1.59
N TYR A 24 15.92 -12.32 2.12
CA TYR A 24 15.69 -12.88 3.46
C TYR A 24 15.14 -14.31 3.41
N GLN A 25 15.62 -15.11 2.46
CA GLN A 25 15.19 -16.51 2.29
C GLN A 25 15.11 -17.24 3.63
N ASP A 26 14.00 -17.98 3.82
CA ASP A 26 13.75 -18.86 4.97
C ASP A 26 13.71 -18.15 6.34
N LYS A 27 13.56 -16.82 6.37
CA LYS A 27 13.50 -16.07 7.62
C LYS A 27 12.33 -15.05 7.61
N TYR A 28 11.13 -15.61 7.63
CA TYR A 28 9.89 -14.86 7.70
C TYR A 28 9.11 -15.19 8.95
N ALA A 29 8.46 -14.21 9.53
CA ALA A 29 7.47 -14.41 10.58
C ALA A 29 6.25 -13.53 10.32
N VAL A 30 5.09 -14.05 10.62
CA VAL A 30 3.84 -13.29 10.57
C VAL A 30 3.43 -12.96 11.98
N GLY A 31 3.02 -11.73 12.20
CA GLY A 31 2.64 -11.27 13.52
C GLY A 31 1.51 -10.24 13.50
N GLN A 32 1.07 -9.92 14.70
CA GLN A 32 0.00 -8.95 14.91
C GLN A 32 0.45 -7.55 14.49
N CYS A 33 -0.38 -6.89 13.68
CA CYS A 33 -0.15 -5.51 13.30
C CYS A 33 -0.31 -4.57 14.49
N SER A 34 0.74 -3.86 14.86
CA SER A 34 0.75 -2.91 15.99
C SER A 34 -0.30 -1.81 15.84
N CYS A 35 -0.54 -1.31 14.62
CA CYS A 35 -1.56 -0.30 14.36
C CYS A 35 -2.96 -0.84 14.65
N ARG A 36 -3.28 -2.06 14.21
CA ARG A 36 -4.58 -2.71 14.50
C ARG A 36 -4.75 -3.01 15.98
N THR A 37 -3.71 -3.51 16.63
CA THR A 37 -3.72 -3.75 18.07
C THR A 37 -4.03 -2.48 18.85
N GLN A 38 -3.40 -1.36 18.50
CA GLN A 38 -3.66 -0.05 19.10
C GLN A 38 -5.13 0.37 18.92
N GLN A 39 -5.69 0.21 17.75
CA GLN A 39 -7.09 0.57 17.49
C GLN A 39 -8.06 -0.30 18.29
N ARG A 40 -7.79 -1.60 18.40
CA ARG A 40 -8.61 -2.51 19.25
C ARG A 40 -8.60 -2.08 20.70
N VAL A 41 -7.43 -1.78 21.25
CA VAL A 41 -7.29 -1.33 22.65
C VAL A 41 -8.07 -0.04 22.90
N ARG A 42 -8.17 0.83 21.91
CA ARG A 42 -8.94 2.08 21.97
C ARG A 42 -10.43 1.90 21.74
N GLY A 43 -10.89 0.70 21.44
CA GLY A 43 -12.29 0.45 21.06
C GLY A 43 -12.66 1.01 19.68
N GLU A 44 -11.68 1.42 18.88
CA GLU A 44 -11.86 1.86 17.50
C GLU A 44 -11.81 0.63 16.60
N GLY A 45 -12.70 0.55 15.62
CA GLY A 45 -12.74 -0.59 14.70
C GLY A 45 -11.43 -0.75 13.89
N THR A 46 -11.07 -2.00 13.64
CA THR A 46 -9.88 -2.34 12.84
C THR A 46 -10.19 -2.67 11.38
N GLY A 47 -11.46 -2.43 10.96
CA GLY A 47 -11.99 -3.00 9.73
C GLY A 47 -12.22 -4.51 9.89
N ASP A 48 -12.54 -5.19 8.84
CA ASP A 48 -12.96 -6.60 8.84
C ASP A 48 -11.83 -7.61 9.10
N ILE A 49 -10.70 -7.16 9.68
CA ILE A 49 -9.54 -8.02 9.77
C ILE A 49 -9.14 -8.31 11.19
N GLU A 50 -9.57 -9.45 11.54
CA GLU A 50 -8.87 -10.28 12.49
C GLU A 50 -7.74 -11.00 11.75
N GLY A 51 -6.52 -10.68 12.04
CA GLY A 51 -5.43 -11.44 11.47
C GLY A 51 -4.07 -10.80 11.59
N GLU A 52 -3.13 -11.67 11.58
CA GLU A 52 -1.72 -11.35 11.48
C GLU A 52 -1.43 -10.94 10.04
N LEU A 53 -1.06 -9.69 9.84
CA LEU A 53 -0.81 -9.12 8.52
C LEU A 53 0.52 -8.36 8.45
N CYS A 54 1.31 -8.44 9.50
CA CYS A 54 2.65 -7.87 9.53
C CYS A 54 3.66 -8.99 9.27
N ILE A 55 4.40 -8.88 8.18
CA ILE A 55 5.44 -9.83 7.81
C ILE A 55 6.78 -9.26 8.26
N GLY A 56 7.33 -9.80 9.33
CA GLY A 56 8.70 -9.52 9.75
C GLY A 56 9.68 -10.33 8.94
N VAL A 57 10.82 -9.74 8.61
CA VAL A 57 11.89 -10.42 7.86
C VAL A 57 13.22 -10.32 8.62
N GLY A 58 14.07 -11.33 8.47
CA GLY A 58 15.37 -11.35 9.12
C GLY A 58 15.30 -11.23 10.64
N ASP A 59 16.01 -10.26 11.22
CA ASP A 59 16.05 -10.04 12.68
C ASP A 59 14.67 -9.68 13.27
N MET A 60 13.80 -9.05 12.49
CA MET A 60 12.44 -8.75 12.93
C MET A 60 11.59 -10.02 13.02
N ALA A 61 11.81 -11.00 12.16
CA ALA A 61 11.13 -12.28 12.26
C ALA A 61 11.50 -12.96 13.59
N ASP A 62 12.78 -13.00 13.95
CA ASP A 62 13.24 -13.52 15.24
C ASP A 62 12.62 -12.76 16.42
N PHE A 63 12.62 -11.44 16.34
CA PHE A 63 12.03 -10.61 17.39
C PHE A 63 10.55 -10.90 17.61
N LEU A 64 9.75 -11.03 16.53
CA LEU A 64 8.33 -11.33 16.63
C LEU A 64 8.09 -12.67 17.34
N VAL A 65 8.87 -13.69 16.98
CA VAL A 65 8.74 -15.02 17.56
C VAL A 65 9.21 -15.05 19.00
N GLN A 66 10.39 -14.49 19.30
CA GLN A 66 10.94 -14.47 20.66
C GLN A 66 10.07 -13.68 21.64
N THR A 67 9.35 -12.66 21.16
CA THR A 67 8.46 -11.86 21.99
C THR A 67 7.02 -12.41 22.06
N GLY A 68 6.75 -13.55 21.43
CA GLY A 68 5.41 -14.15 21.39
C GLY A 68 4.38 -13.32 20.60
N ARG A 69 4.82 -12.48 19.69
CA ARG A 69 3.96 -11.60 18.88
C ARG A 69 3.69 -12.14 17.48
N GLY A 70 4.28 -13.26 17.12
CA GLY A 70 4.14 -13.89 15.82
C GLY A 70 4.76 -15.28 15.82
N HIS A 71 4.72 -15.91 14.67
CA HIS A 71 5.29 -17.23 14.42
C HIS A 71 6.03 -17.24 13.08
N TYR A 72 6.99 -18.15 12.95
CA TYR A 72 7.66 -18.35 11.68
C TYR A 72 6.72 -18.93 10.63
N VAL A 73 6.91 -18.53 9.40
CA VAL A 73 6.13 -18.98 8.25
C VAL A 73 7.04 -19.26 7.07
N GLU A 74 6.56 -20.13 6.18
CA GLU A 74 7.22 -20.41 4.91
C GLU A 74 6.82 -19.42 3.82
N LEU A 75 7.58 -19.40 2.72
CA LEU A 75 7.34 -18.47 1.61
C LEU A 75 5.93 -18.56 1.04
N ASP A 76 5.38 -19.77 0.94
CA ASP A 76 4.04 -19.99 0.37
C ASP A 76 2.97 -19.28 1.20
N GLU A 77 3.06 -19.35 2.53
CA GLU A 77 2.14 -18.65 3.44
C GLU A 77 2.28 -17.13 3.32
N VAL A 78 3.51 -16.63 3.17
CA VAL A 78 3.76 -15.20 2.90
C VAL A 78 3.08 -14.76 1.62
N LEU A 79 3.18 -15.53 0.54
CA LEU A 79 2.56 -15.21 -0.75
C LEU A 79 1.04 -15.24 -0.68
N GLU A 80 0.45 -16.22 0.00
CA GLU A 80 -0.99 -16.29 0.24
C GLU A 80 -1.50 -15.07 1.05
N LEU A 81 -0.73 -14.66 2.05
CA LEU A 81 -1.06 -13.50 2.86
C LEU A 81 -1.02 -12.21 2.04
N LEU A 82 0.00 -12.03 1.19
CA LEU A 82 0.10 -10.88 0.30
C LEU A 82 -1.07 -10.84 -0.70
N GLU A 83 -1.40 -11.96 -1.32
CA GLU A 83 -2.53 -12.05 -2.24
C GLU A 83 -3.87 -11.74 -1.55
N ARG A 84 -4.06 -12.26 -0.35
CA ARG A 84 -5.25 -11.95 0.47
C ARG A 84 -5.33 -10.47 0.80
N ALA A 85 -4.23 -9.86 1.20
CA ALA A 85 -4.15 -8.44 1.51
C ALA A 85 -4.45 -7.56 0.28
N GLU A 86 -3.97 -7.96 -0.90
CA GLU A 86 -4.26 -7.27 -2.16
C GLU A 86 -5.75 -7.34 -2.49
N LYS A 87 -6.38 -8.51 -2.40
CA LYS A 87 -7.83 -8.69 -2.62
C LYS A 87 -8.68 -7.84 -1.68
N MET A 88 -8.18 -7.55 -0.49
CA MET A 88 -8.83 -6.69 0.51
C MET A 88 -8.55 -5.19 0.29
N GLY A 89 -7.78 -4.83 -0.71
CA GLY A 89 -7.44 -3.44 -1.02
C GLY A 89 -6.44 -2.81 -0.05
N TYR A 90 -5.58 -3.60 0.59
CA TYR A 90 -4.56 -3.06 1.47
C TYR A 90 -3.35 -2.55 0.73
N VAL A 91 -2.70 -1.57 1.34
CA VAL A 91 -1.48 -0.97 0.83
C VAL A 91 -0.28 -1.76 1.36
N HIS A 92 0.47 -2.35 0.44
CA HIS A 92 1.76 -2.94 0.80
C HIS A 92 2.78 -1.85 1.06
N GLN A 93 3.41 -1.88 2.22
CA GLN A 93 4.46 -0.95 2.59
C GLN A 93 5.73 -1.70 2.97
N ILE A 94 6.81 -1.37 2.28
CA ILE A 94 8.14 -1.87 2.58
C ILE A 94 8.79 -0.88 3.56
N THR A 95 9.19 -1.37 4.71
CA THR A 95 9.77 -0.54 5.75
C THR A 95 11.28 -0.37 5.53
N ASN A 96 11.65 0.58 4.69
CA ASN A 96 13.03 0.86 4.31
C ASN A 96 13.65 2.02 5.10
N ILE A 97 13.36 2.11 6.39
CA ILE A 97 13.83 3.21 7.26
C ILE A 97 15.37 3.18 7.41
N ASP A 98 15.96 2.00 7.34
CA ASP A 98 17.41 1.81 7.52
C ASP A 98 18.21 1.91 6.21
N GLY A 99 17.66 2.56 5.19
CA GLY A 99 18.32 2.74 3.90
C GLY A 99 17.91 1.72 2.84
N GLU A 100 18.70 1.66 1.75
CA GLU A 100 18.36 0.86 0.57
C GLU A 100 18.70 -0.64 0.73
N ASP A 101 19.52 -0.99 1.71
CA ASP A 101 20.05 -2.34 1.86
C ASP A 101 19.34 -3.21 2.90
N LYS A 102 18.47 -2.64 3.70
CA LYS A 102 17.83 -3.36 4.80
C LYS A 102 16.39 -2.92 4.99
N ILE A 103 15.51 -3.91 5.15
CA ILE A 103 14.15 -3.70 5.65
C ILE A 103 13.92 -4.57 6.88
N PHE A 104 12.93 -4.25 7.68
CA PHE A 104 12.56 -5.09 8.82
C PHE A 104 11.18 -5.72 8.67
N ALA A 105 10.29 -5.15 7.86
CA ALA A 105 8.96 -5.70 7.67
C ALA A 105 8.36 -5.34 6.31
N ILE A 106 7.42 -6.15 5.89
CA ILE A 106 6.48 -5.88 4.80
C ILE A 106 5.10 -5.75 5.46
N CYS A 107 4.56 -4.55 5.46
CA CYS A 107 3.28 -4.26 6.06
C CYS A 107 2.16 -4.35 5.03
N ASN A 108 0.98 -4.82 5.46
CA ASN A 108 -0.25 -4.86 4.67
C ASN A 108 -1.28 -3.95 5.34
N CYS A 109 -1.33 -2.70 4.90
CA CYS A 109 -1.93 -1.61 5.65
C CYS A 109 -3.33 -1.23 5.17
N ALA A 110 -4.29 -1.27 6.07
CA ALA A 110 -5.58 -0.61 5.86
C ALA A 110 -5.43 0.90 6.07
N VAL A 111 -5.85 1.70 5.09
CA VAL A 111 -5.62 3.17 5.08
C VAL A 111 -6.24 3.85 6.30
N GLY A 112 -7.45 3.46 6.71
CA GLY A 112 -8.13 4.05 7.86
C GLY A 112 -7.58 3.62 9.23
N VAL A 113 -6.69 2.62 9.27
CA VAL A 113 -6.17 2.01 10.51
C VAL A 113 -4.68 2.26 10.70
N CYS A 114 -3.90 2.20 9.62
CA CYS A 114 -2.45 2.34 9.69
C CYS A 114 -2.02 3.73 10.16
N ASN A 115 -1.23 3.78 11.24
CA ASN A 115 -0.74 5.04 11.78
C ASN A 115 0.09 5.83 10.77
N ALA A 116 0.97 5.17 10.01
CA ALA A 116 1.81 5.83 9.01
C ALA A 116 0.97 6.46 7.89
N LEU A 117 -0.01 5.72 7.33
CA LEU A 117 -0.87 6.22 6.28
C LEU A 117 -1.80 7.34 6.77
N ARG A 118 -2.39 7.19 7.96
CA ARG A 118 -3.25 8.22 8.57
C ARG A 118 -2.47 9.51 8.84
N THR A 119 -1.28 9.39 9.41
CA THR A 119 -0.42 10.55 9.68
C THR A 119 -0.04 11.27 8.38
N SER A 120 0.36 10.51 7.36
CA SER A 120 0.68 11.06 6.04
C SER A 120 -0.50 11.82 5.43
N GLN A 121 -1.71 11.27 5.52
CA GLN A 121 -2.92 11.94 5.03
C GLN A 121 -3.28 13.18 5.85
N LEU A 122 -3.22 13.08 7.18
CA LEU A 122 -3.63 14.16 8.09
C LEU A 122 -2.73 15.40 7.95
N PHE A 123 -1.44 15.18 7.83
CA PHE A 123 -0.45 16.26 7.77
C PHE A 123 0.03 16.57 6.34
N ASN A 124 -0.52 15.89 5.33
CA ASN A 124 -0.07 16.00 3.94
C ASN A 124 1.46 15.87 3.81
N THR A 125 2.02 14.91 4.54
CA THR A 125 3.46 14.64 4.56
C THR A 125 3.78 13.38 3.75
N PRO A 126 5.01 13.26 3.21
CA PRO A 126 5.43 12.03 2.58
C PRO A 126 5.32 10.85 3.53
N ASN A 127 4.88 9.69 3.03
CA ASN A 127 4.90 8.46 3.79
C ASN A 127 6.34 7.97 3.99
N MET A 128 6.55 7.16 5.03
CA MET A 128 7.85 6.53 5.32
C MET A 128 8.27 5.57 4.19
N SER A 129 7.33 4.87 3.59
CA SER A 129 7.57 4.08 2.39
C SER A 129 7.41 4.97 1.16
N ARG A 130 8.53 5.31 0.53
CA ARG A 130 8.52 6.08 -0.72
C ARG A 130 8.48 5.12 -1.88
N SER A 131 7.77 5.50 -2.95
CA SER A 131 7.77 4.78 -4.22
C SER A 131 8.12 5.71 -5.37
N ALA A 132 8.97 5.23 -6.27
CA ALA A 132 9.26 5.86 -7.55
C ALA A 132 8.16 5.58 -8.59
N TYR A 133 7.27 4.64 -8.33
CA TYR A 133 6.17 4.29 -9.22
C TYR A 133 4.98 5.21 -9.03
N ARG A 134 4.38 5.59 -10.14
CA ARG A 134 3.13 6.34 -10.18
C ARG A 134 2.11 5.60 -11.02
N ALA A 135 0.93 5.38 -10.45
CA ALA A 135 -0.17 4.79 -11.19
C ALA A 135 -0.57 5.71 -12.37
N HIS A 136 -0.72 5.14 -13.54
CA HIS A 136 -1.09 5.83 -14.75
C HIS A 136 -2.30 5.15 -15.39
N VAL A 137 -3.23 5.94 -15.89
CA VAL A 137 -4.39 5.45 -16.64
C VAL A 137 -4.13 5.65 -18.13
N THR A 138 -4.20 4.57 -18.89
CA THR A 138 -4.14 4.64 -20.35
C THR A 138 -5.46 5.22 -20.85
N LYS A 139 -5.43 6.47 -21.29
CA LYS A 139 -6.63 7.26 -21.63
C LYS A 139 -7.44 6.62 -22.75
N GLU A 140 -6.78 5.98 -23.70
CA GLU A 140 -7.37 5.29 -24.85
C GLU A 140 -8.24 4.11 -24.42
N ASN A 141 -7.85 3.44 -23.34
CA ASN A 141 -8.54 2.27 -22.81
C ASN A 141 -9.55 2.62 -21.70
N CYS A 142 -9.57 3.88 -21.27
CA CYS A 142 -10.42 4.33 -20.19
C CYS A 142 -11.84 4.56 -20.66
N VAL A 143 -12.77 3.76 -20.17
CA VAL A 143 -14.22 3.91 -20.43
C VAL A 143 -14.94 4.75 -19.37
N ALA A 144 -14.22 5.39 -18.46
CA ALA A 144 -14.74 6.23 -17.38
C ALA A 144 -15.78 5.53 -16.48
N CYS A 145 -15.62 4.22 -16.25
CA CYS A 145 -16.57 3.42 -15.45
C CYS A 145 -16.53 3.70 -13.93
N GLY A 146 -15.55 4.48 -13.44
CA GLY A 146 -15.42 4.82 -12.03
C GLY A 146 -14.80 3.74 -11.14
N ARG A 147 -14.59 2.53 -11.65
CA ARG A 147 -14.10 1.40 -10.85
C ARG A 147 -12.77 1.70 -10.12
N CYS A 148 -11.85 2.42 -10.77
CA CYS A 148 -10.58 2.81 -10.14
C CYS A 148 -10.78 3.77 -8.95
N VAL A 149 -11.83 4.60 -8.97
CA VAL A 149 -12.17 5.50 -7.86
C VAL A 149 -12.76 4.71 -6.70
N GLU A 150 -13.64 3.78 -7.00
CA GLU A 150 -14.28 2.91 -6.01
C GLU A 150 -13.26 2.03 -5.29
N TYR A 151 -12.30 1.45 -6.04
CA TYR A 151 -11.27 0.58 -5.48
C TYR A 151 -10.09 1.32 -4.84
N CYS A 152 -9.94 2.62 -5.04
CA CYS A 152 -8.80 3.35 -4.52
C CYS A 152 -8.91 3.57 -3.00
N PRO A 153 -8.13 2.88 -2.18
CA PRO A 153 -8.28 2.95 -0.73
C PRO A 153 -7.87 4.31 -0.15
N THR A 154 -7.08 5.10 -0.91
CA THR A 154 -6.59 6.41 -0.47
C THR A 154 -7.41 7.57 -1.02
N GLY A 155 -8.39 7.31 -1.90
CA GLY A 155 -9.14 8.36 -2.59
C GLY A 155 -8.30 9.20 -3.56
N ALA A 156 -7.11 8.72 -3.93
CA ALA A 156 -6.22 9.41 -4.88
C ALA A 156 -6.71 9.30 -6.33
N ALA A 157 -7.38 8.19 -6.67
CA ALA A 157 -8.01 8.06 -7.97
C ALA A 157 -9.29 8.88 -8.00
N LYS A 158 -9.42 9.74 -9.00
CA LYS A 158 -10.61 10.56 -9.21
C LYS A 158 -11.05 10.44 -10.66
N LEU A 159 -12.36 10.48 -10.89
CA LEU A 159 -12.89 10.66 -12.24
C LEU A 159 -12.48 12.05 -12.70
N GLY A 160 -11.58 12.11 -13.69
CA GLY A 160 -11.28 13.35 -14.39
C GLY A 160 -12.52 13.81 -15.17
N GLN A 161 -12.64 15.10 -15.35
CA GLN A 161 -13.63 15.62 -16.30
C GLN A 161 -13.21 15.14 -17.70
N LYS A 162 -14.00 14.25 -18.28
CA LYS A 162 -13.85 13.89 -19.68
C LYS A 162 -14.42 15.05 -20.49
N LEU A 163 -13.57 15.76 -21.21
CA LEU A 163 -14.01 16.72 -22.20
C LEU A 163 -14.77 15.93 -23.27
N CYS A 164 -16.06 16.00 -23.26
CA CYS A 164 -16.87 15.43 -24.32
C CYS A 164 -16.85 16.40 -25.49
N THR A 165 -16.27 15.99 -26.63
CA THR A 165 -16.43 16.71 -27.87
C THR A 165 -17.66 16.20 -28.58
N LYS A 166 -18.63 17.06 -28.82
CA LYS A 166 -19.75 16.80 -29.70
C LYS A 166 -19.63 17.76 -30.88
N ASN A 167 -19.51 17.24 -32.09
CA ASN A 167 -19.35 18.02 -33.32
C ASN A 167 -18.17 19.02 -33.31
N GLY A 168 -17.05 18.67 -32.66
CA GLY A 168 -15.87 19.53 -32.54
C GLY A 168 -15.96 20.62 -31.46
N GLU A 169 -17.08 20.77 -30.78
CA GLU A 169 -17.21 21.64 -29.62
C GLU A 169 -16.96 20.90 -28.32
N ILE A 170 -16.20 21.54 -27.43
CA ILE A 170 -15.91 21.00 -26.10
C ILE A 170 -17.13 21.30 -25.20
N THR A 171 -17.84 20.25 -24.82
CA THR A 171 -18.94 20.37 -23.84
C THR A 171 -18.47 19.89 -22.48
N TYR A 172 -18.62 20.71 -21.45
CA TYR A 172 -18.40 20.32 -20.07
C TYR A 172 -19.64 19.61 -19.54
N PRO A 173 -19.52 18.41 -18.94
CA PRO A 173 -20.66 17.83 -18.25
C PRO A 173 -21.11 18.80 -17.15
N LYS A 174 -22.39 19.09 -17.09
CA LYS A 174 -22.96 19.86 -15.97
C LYS A 174 -22.69 19.08 -14.69
N GLN A 175 -21.87 19.64 -13.80
CA GLN A 175 -21.78 19.17 -12.43
C GLN A 175 -23.04 19.66 -11.70
N GLU A 176 -23.93 18.74 -11.38
CA GLU A 176 -24.89 18.96 -10.31
C GLU A 176 -24.11 18.82 -9.01
N LEU A 177 -23.84 19.94 -8.35
CA LEU A 177 -23.30 19.92 -6.99
C LEU A 177 -24.45 19.44 -6.09
N PRO A 178 -24.22 18.46 -5.21
CA PRO A 178 -25.21 18.13 -4.20
C PRO A 178 -25.41 19.36 -3.29
N ASP A 179 -26.69 19.66 -2.98
CA ASP A 179 -27.10 20.69 -2.03
C ASP A 179 -26.56 20.46 -0.62
#